data_3b656c2c358e59b0d537ffa7a361b347
#
_entry.id   3b656c2c358e59b0d537ffa7a361b347
#
_cell.length_a   1.000
_cell.length_b   1.000
_cell.length_c   1.000
_cell.angle_alpha   90.00
_cell.angle_beta   90.00
_cell.angle_gamma   90.00
#
_symmetry.space_group_name_H-M   'P 1'
#
loop_
_entity.id
_entity.type
_entity.pdbx_description
1 polymer ?
#
loop_
_entity_poly.entity_id
_entity_poly.type
_entity_poly.pdbx_seq_one_letter_code
_entity_poly.pdbx_strand_id
1 'polypeptide(L)'
;MPEHSAENPTALQPNPGARPEGAGDEASAALAIRAMFDSIAPRYDLLNHVLSFNIDRLWWWSTARRFRSILARPDAAVLDICCGTGDMTMALLRLRPQGARPVLAADFAHQMLVRGAAKFSRSGSVNSAMPGAIPIETDAMRLPIRPGSLDLITTAFGFRNLTNYRDGLAEFHRALAPGGQLGILDFAEPGGLVGKLYAFYFRRVLPAIGSRLSGVSGPYAYLPSSVEHFPPPAKLLATMREIGFTDVSWTPYSFG
;
A
#
# COMPACT_ATOMS: atom_id res chain seq x y z
N MET A 1 -45.09 -29.22 -11.92
CA MET A 1 -44.22 -28.24 -12.60
C MET A 1 -43.34 -27.60 -11.55
N PRO A 2 -42.04 -27.87 -11.49
CA PRO A 2 -41.15 -27.15 -10.55
C PRO A 2 -40.71 -25.84 -11.20
N GLU A 3 -40.91 -24.75 -10.47
CA GLU A 3 -40.41 -23.42 -10.80
C GLU A 3 -38.90 -23.42 -10.79
N HIS A 4 -38.27 -23.19 -11.92
CA HIS A 4 -36.87 -22.86 -12.02
C HIS A 4 -36.67 -21.44 -11.49
N SER A 5 -36.18 -21.33 -10.29
CA SER A 5 -35.57 -20.09 -9.77
C SER A 5 -34.36 -19.77 -10.63
N ALA A 6 -34.50 -18.77 -11.50
CA ALA A 6 -33.39 -18.22 -12.26
C ALA A 6 -32.40 -17.58 -11.26
N GLU A 7 -31.27 -18.24 -11.01
CA GLU A 7 -30.13 -17.66 -10.35
C GLU A 7 -29.64 -16.48 -11.21
N ASN A 8 -29.65 -15.31 -10.58
CA ASN A 8 -29.18 -14.08 -11.18
C ASN A 8 -27.65 -14.14 -11.33
N PRO A 9 -27.07 -14.22 -12.56
CA PRO A 9 -25.64 -14.44 -12.74
C PRO A 9 -24.77 -13.20 -12.49
N THR A 10 -25.30 -12.14 -11.88
CA THR A 10 -24.60 -10.85 -11.71
C THR A 10 -24.33 -10.49 -10.23
N ALA A 11 -24.44 -11.41 -9.31
CA ALA A 11 -23.87 -11.21 -7.98
C ALA A 11 -22.34 -11.32 -8.11
N LEU A 12 -21.69 -10.19 -8.35
CA LEU A 12 -20.24 -10.04 -8.29
C LEU A 12 -19.77 -10.60 -6.94
N GLN A 13 -19.05 -11.72 -6.99
CA GLN A 13 -18.48 -12.29 -5.77
C GLN A 13 -17.64 -11.21 -5.07
N PRO A 14 -17.80 -11.04 -3.75
CA PRO A 14 -16.99 -10.06 -3.03
C PRO A 14 -15.51 -10.33 -3.31
N ASN A 15 -14.78 -9.31 -3.69
CA ASN A 15 -13.34 -9.41 -3.90
C ASN A 15 -12.70 -9.36 -2.49
N PRO A 16 -12.41 -10.50 -1.87
CA PRO A 16 -12.02 -10.53 -0.47
C PRO A 16 -10.71 -9.78 -0.31
N GLY A 17 -10.68 -8.85 0.60
CA GLY A 17 -9.46 -8.20 1.06
C GLY A 17 -8.78 -9.00 2.18
N ALA A 18 -7.93 -8.32 2.92
CA ALA A 18 -7.22 -8.90 4.05
C ALA A 18 -8.17 -9.41 5.14
N ARG A 19 -7.90 -10.62 5.63
CA ARG A 19 -8.65 -11.26 6.72
C ARG A 19 -7.66 -11.85 7.73
N PRO A 20 -7.26 -11.09 8.76
CA PRO A 20 -6.48 -11.62 9.87
C PRO A 20 -7.25 -12.77 10.56
N GLU A 21 -6.50 -13.71 11.13
CA GLU A 21 -7.07 -14.83 11.88
C GLU A 21 -7.99 -14.30 13.00
N GLY A 22 -9.20 -14.86 13.10
CA GLY A 22 -10.22 -14.46 14.06
C GLY A 22 -11.10 -13.27 13.64
N ALA A 23 -10.87 -12.63 12.50
CA ALA A 23 -11.74 -11.56 12.01
C ALA A 23 -12.97 -12.14 11.29
N GLY A 24 -14.17 -11.88 11.83
CA GLY A 24 -15.43 -12.36 11.26
C GLY A 24 -16.00 -11.52 10.13
N ASP A 25 -15.63 -10.23 10.08
CA ASP A 25 -16.12 -9.25 9.10
C ASP A 25 -15.04 -8.21 8.73
N GLU A 26 -15.37 -7.28 7.84
CA GLU A 26 -14.44 -6.23 7.38
C GLU A 26 -14.05 -5.25 8.49
N ALA A 27 -14.98 -4.92 9.38
CA ALA A 27 -14.74 -3.97 10.45
C ALA A 27 -13.78 -4.55 11.50
N SER A 28 -14.00 -5.80 11.93
CA SER A 28 -13.09 -6.51 12.84
C SER A 28 -11.71 -6.74 12.22
N ALA A 29 -11.65 -7.03 10.92
CA ALA A 29 -10.39 -7.16 10.19
C ALA A 29 -9.62 -5.85 10.17
N ALA A 30 -10.27 -4.72 9.86
CA ALA A 30 -9.65 -3.39 9.86
C ALA A 30 -9.09 -3.03 11.25
N LEU A 31 -9.86 -3.27 12.32
CA LEU A 31 -9.40 -3.01 13.69
C LEU A 31 -8.19 -3.87 14.07
N ALA A 32 -8.21 -5.16 13.73
CA ALA A 32 -7.09 -6.07 14.00
C ALA A 32 -5.82 -5.64 13.26
N ILE A 33 -5.93 -5.27 11.97
CA ILE A 33 -4.82 -4.79 11.16
C ILE A 33 -4.26 -3.49 11.73
N ARG A 34 -5.13 -2.52 12.09
CA ARG A 34 -4.72 -1.26 12.71
C ARG A 34 -3.94 -1.49 14.00
N ALA A 35 -4.49 -2.28 14.93
CA ALA A 35 -3.84 -2.59 16.20
C ALA A 35 -2.49 -3.28 16.00
N MET A 36 -2.40 -4.19 15.02
CA MET A 36 -1.15 -4.85 14.66
C MET A 36 -0.10 -3.83 14.20
N PHE A 37 -0.41 -2.94 13.25
CA PHE A 37 0.54 -1.94 12.76
C PHE A 37 0.94 -0.94 13.83
N ASP A 38 0.01 -0.48 14.67
CA ASP A 38 0.33 0.38 15.81
C ASP A 38 1.32 -0.28 16.78
N SER A 39 1.18 -1.59 17.02
CA SER A 39 2.04 -2.35 17.94
C SER A 39 3.49 -2.50 17.43
N ILE A 40 3.67 -2.66 16.11
CA ILE A 40 5.01 -2.86 15.51
C ILE A 40 5.69 -1.56 15.08
N ALA A 41 4.96 -0.44 15.05
CA ALA A 41 5.47 0.85 14.60
C ALA A 41 6.87 1.21 15.15
N PRO A 42 7.20 0.94 16.43
CA PRO A 42 8.52 1.24 16.98
C PRO A 42 9.71 0.59 16.28
N ARG A 43 9.50 -0.57 15.67
CA ARG A 43 10.58 -1.38 15.07
C ARG A 43 10.36 -1.62 13.57
N TYR A 44 9.30 -1.06 13.00
CA TYR A 44 8.83 -1.34 11.65
C TYR A 44 9.91 -1.05 10.59
N ASP A 45 10.50 0.15 10.60
CA ASP A 45 11.53 0.54 9.64
C ASP A 45 12.77 -0.37 9.72
N LEU A 46 13.27 -0.60 10.94
CA LEU A 46 14.43 -1.46 11.14
C LEU A 46 14.21 -2.86 10.57
N LEU A 47 13.05 -3.43 10.86
CA LEU A 47 12.75 -4.80 10.43
C LEU A 47 12.54 -4.90 8.93
N ASN A 48 11.84 -3.94 8.31
CA ASN A 48 11.68 -3.92 6.86
C ASN A 48 13.03 -3.81 6.16
N HIS A 49 13.90 -2.90 6.59
CA HIS A 49 15.23 -2.75 6.00
C HIS A 49 16.12 -3.99 6.17
N VAL A 50 16.09 -4.62 7.35
CA VAL A 50 16.86 -5.85 7.60
C VAL A 50 16.33 -7.01 6.77
N LEU A 51 15.00 -7.21 6.75
CA LEU A 51 14.36 -8.33 6.05
C LEU A 51 14.40 -8.19 4.52
N SER A 52 14.44 -6.95 4.01
CA SER A 52 14.60 -6.67 2.57
C SER A 52 16.06 -6.55 2.13
N PHE A 53 17.04 -6.64 3.04
CA PHE A 53 18.45 -6.33 2.77
C PHE A 53 18.63 -4.92 2.18
N ASN A 54 17.80 -3.94 2.59
CA ASN A 54 17.70 -2.57 2.06
C ASN A 54 17.34 -2.45 0.55
N ILE A 55 16.90 -3.53 -0.08
CA ILE A 55 16.44 -3.48 -1.48
C ILE A 55 15.12 -2.68 -1.60
N ASP A 56 14.32 -2.63 -0.55
CA ASP A 56 13.11 -1.80 -0.44
C ASP A 56 13.33 -0.35 -0.85
N ARG A 57 14.48 0.24 -0.51
CA ARG A 57 14.86 1.62 -0.91
C ARG A 57 14.94 1.78 -2.43
N LEU A 58 15.45 0.75 -3.12
CA LEU A 58 15.51 0.73 -4.58
C LEU A 58 14.12 0.60 -5.20
N TRP A 59 13.23 -0.22 -4.59
CA TRP A 59 11.85 -0.37 -5.06
C TRP A 59 11.06 0.94 -4.92
N TRP A 60 11.13 1.62 -3.77
CA TRP A 60 10.49 2.93 -3.59
C TRP A 60 11.01 3.97 -4.59
N TRP A 61 12.32 4.07 -4.74
CA TRP A 61 12.93 4.99 -5.69
C TRP A 61 12.53 4.68 -7.15
N SER A 62 12.55 3.42 -7.55
CA SER A 62 12.16 2.98 -8.88
C SER A 62 10.68 3.27 -9.15
N THR A 63 9.82 3.04 -8.15
CA THR A 63 8.39 3.35 -8.24
C THR A 63 8.15 4.84 -8.36
N ALA A 64 8.74 5.66 -7.51
CA ALA A 64 8.61 7.11 -7.57
C ALA A 64 9.06 7.66 -8.94
N ARG A 65 10.15 7.15 -9.52
CA ARG A 65 10.65 7.57 -10.84
C ARG A 65 9.69 7.31 -11.99
N ARG A 66 8.80 6.34 -11.90
CA ARG A 66 7.76 6.09 -12.92
C ARG A 66 6.79 7.26 -13.03
N PHE A 67 6.58 7.98 -11.93
CA PHE A 67 5.67 9.12 -11.87
C PHE A 67 6.42 10.48 -11.96
N ARG A 68 7.67 10.49 -12.43
CA ARG A 68 8.51 11.69 -12.47
C ARG A 68 7.84 12.85 -13.21
N SER A 69 7.11 12.59 -14.29
CA SER A 69 6.42 13.63 -15.07
C SER A 69 5.36 14.36 -14.25
N ILE A 70 4.62 13.65 -13.40
CA ILE A 70 3.64 14.25 -12.49
C ILE A 70 4.36 14.92 -11.32
N LEU A 71 5.32 14.23 -10.72
CA LEU A 71 6.04 14.73 -9.54
C LEU A 71 6.84 16.00 -9.83
N ALA A 72 7.28 16.22 -11.07
CA ALA A 72 7.98 17.44 -11.49
C ALA A 72 7.06 18.68 -11.60
N ARG A 73 5.75 18.51 -11.60
CA ARG A 73 4.79 19.60 -11.63
C ARG A 73 4.59 20.17 -10.22
N PRO A 74 4.88 21.46 -9.96
CA PRO A 74 4.74 22.04 -8.62
C PRO A 74 3.32 22.01 -8.07
N ASP A 75 2.34 22.12 -8.94
CA ASP A 75 0.89 22.15 -8.62
C ASP A 75 0.26 20.78 -8.48
N ALA A 76 0.94 19.68 -8.86
CA ALA A 76 0.37 18.34 -8.81
C ALA A 76 -0.07 17.96 -7.40
N ALA A 77 -1.30 17.48 -7.28
CA ALA A 77 -1.89 16.97 -6.05
C ALA A 77 -1.52 15.48 -5.90
N VAL A 78 -0.73 15.15 -4.89
CA VAL A 78 -0.15 13.81 -4.69
C VAL A 78 -0.57 13.26 -3.33
N LEU A 79 -1.10 12.05 -3.32
CA LEU A 79 -1.43 11.27 -2.13
C LEU A 79 -0.56 10.00 -2.07
N ASP A 80 0.08 9.75 -0.95
CA ASP A 80 0.66 8.47 -0.59
C ASP A 80 -0.22 7.84 0.48
N ILE A 81 -1.01 6.82 0.11
CA ILE A 81 -1.96 6.15 1.00
C ILE A 81 -1.40 4.84 1.53
N CYS A 82 -1.76 4.47 2.76
CA CYS A 82 -1.09 3.43 3.55
C CYS A 82 0.41 3.73 3.67
N CYS A 83 0.72 5.00 3.92
CA CYS A 83 2.10 5.50 3.89
C CYS A 83 2.99 4.95 5.03
N GLY A 84 2.39 4.39 6.08
CA GLY A 84 3.10 3.88 7.23
C GLY A 84 3.99 4.95 7.87
N THR A 85 5.27 4.65 8.01
CA THR A 85 6.28 5.59 8.52
C THR A 85 6.84 6.52 7.44
N GLY A 86 6.31 6.47 6.20
CA GLY A 86 6.53 7.46 5.15
C GLY A 86 7.74 7.24 4.25
N ASP A 87 8.25 6.03 4.10
CA ASP A 87 9.42 5.78 3.24
C ASP A 87 9.11 6.02 1.76
N MET A 88 7.94 5.60 1.27
CA MET A 88 7.48 5.94 -0.08
C MET A 88 7.24 7.44 -0.22
N THR A 89 6.59 8.07 0.77
CA THR A 89 6.41 9.54 0.81
C THR A 89 7.75 10.26 0.63
N MET A 90 8.80 9.83 1.36
CA MET A 90 10.15 10.41 1.23
C MET A 90 10.76 10.19 -0.15
N ALA A 91 10.48 9.06 -0.81
CA ALA A 91 10.94 8.82 -2.18
C ALA A 91 10.25 9.76 -3.19
N LEU A 92 8.95 10.03 -3.00
CA LEU A 92 8.19 10.99 -3.80
C LEU A 92 8.72 12.43 -3.61
N LEU A 93 8.91 12.85 -2.37
CA LEU A 93 9.39 14.20 -2.02
C LEU A 93 10.72 14.54 -2.67
N ARG A 94 11.64 13.57 -2.79
CA ARG A 94 12.95 13.76 -3.46
C ARG A 94 12.84 14.11 -4.95
N LEU A 95 11.70 13.82 -5.57
CA LEU A 95 11.46 14.14 -7.00
C LEU A 95 10.57 15.37 -7.20
N ARG A 96 10.08 15.98 -6.09
CA ARG A 96 9.30 17.21 -6.14
C ARG A 96 10.20 18.44 -6.22
N PRO A 97 9.87 19.44 -7.03
CA PRO A 97 10.60 20.69 -7.06
C PRO A 97 10.39 21.49 -5.77
N GLN A 98 11.31 22.40 -5.50
CA GLN A 98 11.19 23.35 -4.40
C GLN A 98 9.90 24.18 -4.57
N GLY A 99 9.18 24.43 -3.46
CA GLY A 99 7.92 25.18 -3.47
C GLY A 99 6.73 24.43 -4.05
N ALA A 100 6.88 23.14 -4.39
CA ALA A 100 5.75 22.32 -4.80
C ALA A 100 4.75 22.12 -3.66
N ARG A 101 3.50 21.84 -4.04
CA ARG A 101 2.47 21.44 -3.06
C ARG A 101 2.96 20.26 -2.23
N PRO A 102 2.64 20.21 -0.93
CA PRO A 102 3.02 19.09 -0.09
C PRO A 102 2.39 17.78 -0.57
N VAL A 103 3.06 16.66 -0.29
CA VAL A 103 2.49 15.33 -0.47
C VAL A 103 1.56 15.04 0.71
N LEU A 104 0.34 14.59 0.43
CA LEU A 104 -0.56 14.07 1.45
C LEU A 104 -0.09 12.66 1.82
N ALA A 105 0.33 12.46 3.06
CA ALA A 105 0.80 11.18 3.57
C ALA A 105 -0.26 10.58 4.50
N ALA A 106 -1.00 9.60 4.00
CA ALA A 106 -2.19 9.10 4.67
C ALA A 106 -2.04 7.65 5.13
N ASP A 107 -2.45 7.39 6.37
CA ASP A 107 -2.51 6.04 6.93
C ASP A 107 -3.65 5.96 7.96
N PHE A 108 -4.11 4.76 8.26
CA PHE A 108 -5.11 4.57 9.30
C PHE A 108 -4.50 4.20 10.67
N ALA A 109 -3.22 3.79 10.70
CA ALA A 109 -2.49 3.45 11.91
C ALA A 109 -1.82 4.70 12.51
N HIS A 110 -2.37 5.18 13.63
CA HIS A 110 -1.93 6.40 14.28
C HIS A 110 -0.43 6.42 14.61
N GLN A 111 0.09 5.33 15.20
CA GLN A 111 1.49 5.25 15.61
C GLN A 111 2.47 5.25 14.43
N MET A 112 2.04 4.75 13.27
CA MET A 112 2.79 4.85 12.03
C MET A 112 2.91 6.31 11.58
N LEU A 113 1.79 7.04 11.54
CA LEU A 113 1.76 8.46 11.16
C LEU A 113 2.58 9.36 12.09
N VAL A 114 2.53 9.12 13.40
CA VAL A 114 3.35 9.88 14.37
C VAL A 114 4.84 9.76 14.03
N ARG A 115 5.30 8.56 13.66
CA ARG A 115 6.69 8.33 13.26
C ARG A 115 7.01 8.93 11.90
N GLY A 116 6.09 8.81 10.94
CA GLY A 116 6.18 9.47 9.64
C GLY A 116 6.31 10.97 9.77
N ALA A 117 5.45 11.61 10.56
CA ALA A 117 5.48 13.04 10.82
C ALA A 117 6.85 13.51 11.40
N ALA A 118 7.42 12.73 12.34
CA ALA A 118 8.75 13.00 12.86
C ALA A 118 9.86 12.87 11.81
N LYS A 119 9.71 11.95 10.84
CA LYS A 119 10.62 11.78 9.70
C LYS A 119 10.51 12.96 8.73
N PHE A 120 9.28 13.39 8.41
CA PHE A 120 9.00 14.52 7.52
C PHE A 120 9.53 15.84 8.08
N SER A 121 9.34 16.11 9.37
CA SER A 121 9.82 17.33 10.04
C SER A 121 11.33 17.46 10.02
N ARG A 122 12.08 16.36 10.15
CA ARG A 122 13.55 16.36 10.05
C ARG A 122 14.04 16.66 8.63
N SER A 123 13.30 16.23 7.62
CA SER A 123 13.64 16.46 6.21
C SER A 123 13.22 17.83 5.72
N GLY A 124 12.20 18.44 6.33
CA GLY A 124 11.67 19.78 6.03
C GLY A 124 12.20 20.89 6.96
N SER A 125 13.37 20.72 7.59
CA SER A 125 13.95 21.79 8.42
C SER A 125 14.12 23.09 7.62
N VAL A 126 14.07 24.25 8.28
CA VAL A 126 13.97 25.63 7.74
C VAL A 126 14.96 25.95 6.60
N ASN A 127 15.99 25.13 6.40
CA ASN A 127 16.98 25.24 5.33
C ASN A 127 16.88 24.13 4.26
N SER A 128 15.88 23.22 4.32
CA SER A 128 15.75 22.17 3.32
C SER A 128 14.88 22.67 2.18
N ALA A 129 15.44 22.57 0.97
CA ALA A 129 14.74 22.91 -0.27
C ALA A 129 13.63 21.88 -0.66
N MET A 130 13.34 20.92 0.22
CA MET A 130 12.36 19.88 -0.06
C MET A 130 10.93 20.33 0.28
N PRO A 131 9.92 20.00 -0.55
CA PRO A 131 8.52 20.18 -0.21
C PRO A 131 8.17 19.36 1.05
N GLY A 132 7.18 19.83 1.82
CA GLY A 132 6.70 19.11 3.00
C GLY A 132 5.79 17.94 2.67
N ALA A 133 5.52 17.12 3.70
CA ALA A 133 4.40 16.17 3.70
C ALA A 133 3.39 16.57 4.76
N ILE A 134 2.10 16.32 4.49
CA ILE A 134 1.00 16.54 5.44
C ILE A 134 0.50 15.16 5.86
N PRO A 135 0.69 14.75 7.13
CA PRO A 135 0.15 13.50 7.64
C PRO A 135 -1.37 13.60 7.81
N ILE A 136 -2.09 12.57 7.38
CA ILE A 136 -3.56 12.47 7.46
C ILE A 136 -3.93 11.09 7.99
N GLU A 137 -4.63 11.02 9.12
CA GLU A 137 -5.19 9.76 9.61
C GLU A 137 -6.53 9.51 8.91
N THR A 138 -6.59 8.44 8.09
CA THR A 138 -7.79 8.10 7.31
C THR A 138 -7.81 6.64 6.87
N ASP A 139 -9.01 6.14 6.61
CA ASP A 139 -9.23 4.86 5.94
C ASP A 139 -9.04 5.00 4.42
N ALA A 140 -8.25 4.11 3.83
CA ALA A 140 -8.02 4.06 2.38
C ALA A 140 -9.28 3.80 1.55
N MET A 141 -10.30 3.18 2.14
CA MET A 141 -11.59 2.91 1.49
C MET A 141 -12.59 4.07 1.63
N ARG A 142 -12.23 5.15 2.37
CA ARG A 142 -13.08 6.33 2.60
C ARG A 142 -12.24 7.60 2.74
N LEU A 143 -11.66 8.04 1.65
CA LEU A 143 -10.75 9.18 1.66
C LEU A 143 -11.53 10.51 1.86
N PRO A 144 -11.09 11.39 2.76
CA PRO A 144 -11.65 12.73 2.92
C PRO A 144 -11.19 13.66 1.78
N ILE A 145 -11.24 13.16 0.56
CA ILE A 145 -10.73 13.82 -0.65
C ILE A 145 -11.88 13.98 -1.64
N ARG A 146 -11.96 15.17 -2.25
CA ARG A 146 -12.96 15.43 -3.29
C ARG A 146 -12.76 14.53 -4.51
N PRO A 147 -13.83 14.09 -5.16
CA PRO A 147 -13.73 13.37 -6.43
C PRO A 147 -12.92 14.18 -7.45
N GLY A 148 -12.13 13.47 -8.26
CA GLY A 148 -11.44 14.06 -9.40
C GLY A 148 -10.39 15.12 -9.03
N SER A 149 -9.74 15.04 -7.88
CA SER A 149 -8.86 16.12 -7.38
C SER A 149 -7.39 15.73 -7.21
N LEU A 150 -7.03 14.48 -7.41
CA LEU A 150 -5.65 14.01 -7.27
C LEU A 150 -5.03 13.68 -8.62
N ASP A 151 -3.80 14.12 -8.86
CA ASP A 151 -3.01 13.78 -10.04
C ASP A 151 -2.28 12.43 -9.88
N LEU A 152 -1.94 12.06 -8.64
CA LEU A 152 -1.23 10.82 -8.33
C LEU A 152 -1.70 10.28 -6.98
N ILE A 153 -1.98 8.98 -6.95
CA ILE A 153 -2.10 8.19 -5.72
C ILE A 153 -1.01 7.11 -5.77
N THR A 154 -0.26 6.96 -4.68
CA THR A 154 0.67 5.84 -4.49
C THR A 154 0.31 5.06 -3.24
N THR A 155 0.60 3.77 -3.24
CA THR A 155 0.61 2.92 -2.05
C THR A 155 1.74 1.91 -2.16
N ALA A 156 2.53 1.76 -1.11
CA ALA A 156 3.66 0.83 -1.10
C ALA A 156 3.54 -0.14 0.08
N PHE A 157 3.42 -1.43 -0.23
CA PHE A 157 3.29 -2.54 0.73
C PHE A 157 2.10 -2.44 1.68
N GLY A 158 1.12 -1.61 1.33
CA GLY A 158 -0.08 -1.35 2.13
C GLY A 158 -1.37 -1.88 1.51
N PHE A 159 -1.45 -1.92 0.18
CA PHE A 159 -2.68 -2.26 -0.53
C PHE A 159 -3.20 -3.66 -0.19
N ARG A 160 -2.32 -4.65 -0.04
CA ARG A 160 -2.68 -6.02 0.37
C ARG A 160 -3.37 -6.11 1.74
N ASN A 161 -3.29 -5.06 2.57
CA ASN A 161 -3.90 -5.00 3.89
C ASN A 161 -5.31 -4.38 3.89
N LEU A 162 -5.81 -3.91 2.74
CA LEU A 162 -7.19 -3.43 2.64
C LEU A 162 -8.16 -4.59 2.85
N THR A 163 -9.22 -4.34 3.59
CA THR A 163 -10.25 -5.35 3.89
C THR A 163 -11.19 -5.61 2.72
N ASN A 164 -11.18 -4.72 1.71
CA ASN A 164 -11.86 -4.89 0.43
C ASN A 164 -11.05 -4.22 -0.70
N TYR A 165 -10.44 -5.01 -1.56
CA TYR A 165 -9.60 -4.48 -2.65
C TYR A 165 -10.39 -3.71 -3.70
N ARG A 166 -11.61 -4.15 -4.00
CA ARG A 166 -12.46 -3.51 -5.01
C ARG A 166 -12.92 -2.13 -4.55
N ASP A 167 -13.36 -2.04 -3.30
CA ASP A 167 -13.80 -0.77 -2.72
C ASP A 167 -12.64 0.22 -2.60
N GLY A 168 -11.45 -0.25 -2.19
CA GLY A 168 -10.25 0.58 -2.17
C GLY A 168 -9.88 1.12 -3.57
N LEU A 169 -9.90 0.27 -4.60
CA LEU A 169 -9.65 0.70 -5.97
C LEU A 169 -10.72 1.67 -6.48
N ALA A 170 -12.00 1.43 -6.16
CA ALA A 170 -13.08 2.32 -6.53
C ALA A 170 -12.93 3.71 -5.89
N GLU A 171 -12.52 3.74 -4.62
CA GLU A 171 -12.27 4.99 -3.90
C GLU A 171 -11.06 5.74 -4.49
N PHE A 172 -9.99 5.04 -4.84
CA PHE A 172 -8.85 5.65 -5.52
C PHE A 172 -9.23 6.21 -6.89
N HIS A 173 -10.02 5.45 -7.67
CA HIS A 173 -10.53 5.91 -8.95
C HIS A 173 -11.42 7.15 -8.81
N ARG A 174 -12.29 7.18 -7.79
CA ARG A 174 -13.13 8.35 -7.49
C ARG A 174 -12.30 9.61 -7.19
N ALA A 175 -11.22 9.46 -6.43
CA ALA A 175 -10.39 10.58 -5.99
C ALA A 175 -9.44 11.11 -7.08
N LEU A 176 -9.05 10.28 -8.05
CA LEU A 176 -8.17 10.66 -9.14
C LEU A 176 -8.88 11.60 -10.13
N ALA A 177 -8.17 12.64 -10.55
CA ALA A 177 -8.58 13.52 -11.65
C ALA A 177 -8.53 12.76 -13.00
N PRO A 178 -9.25 13.23 -14.02
CA PRO A 178 -9.06 12.72 -15.39
C PRO A 178 -7.58 12.77 -15.79
N GLY A 179 -7.03 11.63 -16.21
CA GLY A 179 -5.60 11.48 -16.51
C GLY A 179 -4.69 11.33 -15.29
N GLY A 180 -5.24 11.33 -14.08
CA GLY A 180 -4.51 11.01 -12.86
C GLY A 180 -4.04 9.54 -12.84
N GLN A 181 -2.97 9.25 -12.10
CA GLN A 181 -2.33 7.94 -12.11
C GLN A 181 -2.36 7.28 -10.73
N LEU A 182 -2.48 5.95 -10.72
CA LEU A 182 -2.36 5.11 -9.52
C LEU A 182 -1.12 4.24 -9.60
N GLY A 183 -0.29 4.26 -8.54
CA GLY A 183 0.86 3.38 -8.38
C GLY A 183 0.70 2.47 -7.17
N ILE A 184 0.60 1.16 -7.41
CA ILE A 184 0.59 0.14 -6.36
C ILE A 184 1.91 -0.61 -6.41
N LEU A 185 2.70 -0.52 -5.35
CA LEU A 185 3.88 -1.36 -5.12
C LEU A 185 3.53 -2.37 -4.03
N ASP A 186 3.45 -3.64 -4.39
CA ASP A 186 3.17 -4.69 -3.40
C ASP A 186 3.85 -6.00 -3.81
N PHE A 187 3.81 -7.00 -2.93
CA PHE A 187 4.41 -8.31 -3.19
C PHE A 187 3.55 -9.11 -4.16
N ALA A 188 4.23 -9.86 -5.04
CA ALA A 188 3.64 -10.92 -5.82
C ALA A 188 4.45 -12.20 -5.62
N GLU A 189 3.79 -13.36 -5.61
CA GLU A 189 4.52 -14.62 -5.48
C GLU A 189 5.25 -14.94 -6.79
N PRO A 190 6.59 -15.10 -6.76
CA PRO A 190 7.34 -15.49 -7.93
C PRO A 190 6.96 -16.92 -8.35
N GLY A 191 6.96 -17.18 -9.65
CA GLY A 191 6.74 -18.51 -10.19
C GLY A 191 7.99 -19.41 -10.17
N GLY A 192 7.79 -20.71 -10.44
CA GLY A 192 8.88 -21.66 -10.70
C GLY A 192 9.75 -22.01 -9.48
N LEU A 193 11.02 -22.33 -9.71
CA LEU A 193 11.97 -22.76 -8.66
C LEU A 193 12.31 -21.61 -7.72
N VAL A 194 12.44 -20.38 -8.24
CA VAL A 194 12.69 -19.17 -7.45
C VAL A 194 11.54 -18.95 -6.48
N GLY A 195 10.29 -19.15 -6.93
CA GLY A 195 9.11 -19.04 -6.06
C GLY A 195 9.11 -20.03 -4.90
N LYS A 196 9.58 -21.26 -5.12
CA LYS A 196 9.72 -22.25 -4.03
C LYS A 196 10.73 -21.81 -2.97
N LEU A 197 11.87 -21.26 -3.38
CA LEU A 197 12.90 -20.76 -2.48
C LEU A 197 12.41 -19.51 -1.72
N TYR A 198 11.74 -18.61 -2.44
CA TYR A 198 11.10 -17.42 -1.85
C TYR A 198 10.02 -17.81 -0.83
N ALA A 199 9.13 -18.74 -1.16
CA ALA A 199 8.10 -19.24 -0.25
C ALA A 199 8.72 -19.89 1.00
N PHE A 200 9.82 -20.64 0.87
CA PHE A 200 10.55 -21.20 2.02
C PHE A 200 11.10 -20.08 2.93
N TYR A 201 11.78 -19.08 2.34
CA TYR A 201 12.29 -17.93 3.08
C TYR A 201 11.17 -17.18 3.80
N PHE A 202 10.10 -16.85 3.07
CA PHE A 202 8.96 -16.07 3.57
C PHE A 202 8.15 -16.79 4.65
N ARG A 203 7.98 -18.12 4.53
CA ARG A 203 7.15 -18.93 5.45
C ARG A 203 7.92 -19.46 6.66
N ARG A 204 9.23 -19.60 6.58
CA ARG A 204 10.05 -20.21 7.64
C ARG A 204 11.08 -19.28 8.24
N VAL A 205 11.86 -18.62 7.41
CA VAL A 205 13.01 -17.82 7.85
C VAL A 205 12.56 -16.46 8.39
N LEU A 206 11.73 -15.75 7.64
CA LEU A 206 11.27 -14.41 7.95
C LEU A 206 10.47 -14.34 9.27
N PRO A 207 9.48 -15.22 9.56
CA PRO A 207 8.79 -15.21 10.84
C PRO A 207 9.72 -15.54 12.03
N ALA A 208 10.68 -16.46 11.83
CA ALA A 208 11.63 -16.84 12.90
C ALA A 208 12.58 -15.69 13.26
N ILE A 209 13.07 -14.96 12.28
CA ILE A 209 13.91 -13.76 12.50
C ILE A 209 13.06 -12.61 13.03
N GLY A 210 11.92 -12.35 12.41
CA GLY A 210 11.02 -11.25 12.76
C GLY A 210 10.52 -11.33 14.19
N SER A 211 10.07 -12.50 14.65
CA SER A 211 9.61 -12.71 16.03
C SER A 211 10.72 -12.55 17.06
N ARG A 212 11.95 -13.00 16.75
CA ARG A 212 13.11 -12.83 17.66
C ARG A 212 13.54 -11.36 17.79
N LEU A 213 13.54 -10.62 16.68
CA LEU A 213 13.97 -9.22 16.68
C LEU A 213 12.88 -8.26 17.20
N SER A 214 11.60 -8.56 16.93
CA SER A 214 10.49 -7.70 17.37
C SER A 214 10.08 -7.93 18.81
N GLY A 215 10.27 -9.15 19.33
CA GLY A 215 9.70 -9.58 20.60
C GLY A 215 8.17 -9.77 20.55
N VAL A 216 7.55 -9.70 19.36
CA VAL A 216 6.10 -9.84 19.12
C VAL A 216 5.89 -10.91 18.04
N SER A 217 5.13 -11.96 18.36
CA SER A 217 4.99 -13.13 17.47
C SER A 217 3.89 -13.00 16.40
N GLY A 218 2.87 -12.16 16.59
CA GLY A 218 1.69 -12.10 15.70
C GLY A 218 1.94 -11.45 14.32
N PRO A 219 2.50 -10.25 14.22
CA PRO A 219 2.60 -9.49 12.97
C PRO A 219 3.43 -10.16 11.86
N TYR A 220 4.45 -10.93 12.22
CA TYR A 220 5.32 -11.63 11.27
C TYR A 220 4.74 -12.95 10.76
N ALA A 221 3.77 -13.52 11.47
CA ALA A 221 2.95 -14.62 10.98
C ALA A 221 1.90 -14.13 9.97
N TYR A 222 1.41 -12.89 10.15
CA TYR A 222 0.44 -12.28 9.25
C TYR A 222 1.03 -11.96 7.87
N LEU A 223 2.30 -11.55 7.77
CA LEU A 223 2.89 -11.13 6.50
C LEU A 223 2.85 -12.23 5.42
N PRO A 224 3.28 -13.48 5.65
CA PRO A 224 3.13 -14.56 4.67
C PRO A 224 1.68 -14.80 4.27
N SER A 225 0.76 -14.80 5.23
CA SER A 225 -0.67 -15.00 4.99
C SER A 225 -1.25 -13.86 4.12
N SER A 226 -0.89 -12.61 4.37
CA SER A 226 -1.38 -11.47 3.58
C SER A 226 -0.89 -11.50 2.13
N VAL A 227 0.34 -11.99 1.88
CA VAL A 227 0.89 -12.16 0.53
C VAL A 227 0.20 -13.32 -0.21
N GLU A 228 -0.03 -14.45 0.48
CA GLU A 228 -0.68 -15.63 -0.10
C GLU A 228 -2.12 -15.35 -0.57
N HIS A 229 -2.85 -14.52 0.18
CA HIS A 229 -4.23 -14.15 -0.14
C HIS A 229 -4.34 -12.97 -1.12
N PHE A 230 -3.23 -12.28 -1.39
CA PHE A 230 -3.21 -11.15 -2.31
C PHE A 230 -3.46 -11.62 -3.76
N PRO A 231 -4.35 -10.96 -4.52
CA PRO A 231 -4.67 -11.39 -5.86
C PRO A 231 -3.43 -11.33 -6.78
N PRO A 232 -3.25 -12.32 -7.65
CA PRO A 232 -2.17 -12.27 -8.63
C PRO A 232 -2.34 -11.05 -9.56
N PRO A 233 -1.25 -10.50 -10.11
CA PRO A 233 -1.28 -9.28 -10.90
C PRO A 233 -2.34 -9.25 -12.00
N ALA A 234 -2.52 -10.36 -12.73
CA ALA A 234 -3.52 -10.44 -13.79
C ALA A 234 -4.95 -10.20 -13.28
N LYS A 235 -5.30 -10.75 -12.11
CA LYS A 235 -6.61 -10.58 -11.48
C LYS A 235 -6.80 -9.14 -10.98
N LEU A 236 -5.77 -8.57 -10.37
CA LEU A 236 -5.82 -7.17 -9.90
C LEU A 236 -6.02 -6.22 -11.09
N LEU A 237 -5.27 -6.39 -12.18
CA LEU A 237 -5.42 -5.58 -13.39
C LEU A 237 -6.81 -5.73 -14.04
N ALA A 238 -7.41 -6.93 -14.02
CA ALA A 238 -8.77 -7.13 -14.49
C ALA A 238 -9.78 -6.33 -13.65
N THR A 239 -9.69 -6.41 -12.32
CA THR A 239 -10.52 -5.62 -11.41
C THR A 239 -10.35 -4.10 -11.62
N MET A 240 -9.12 -3.63 -11.84
CA MET A 240 -8.87 -2.22 -12.15
C MET A 240 -9.58 -1.77 -13.43
N ARG A 241 -9.53 -2.59 -14.50
CA ARG A 241 -10.24 -2.28 -15.76
C ARG A 241 -11.76 -2.24 -15.58
N GLU A 242 -12.32 -3.18 -14.83
CA GLU A 242 -13.75 -3.21 -14.51
C GLU A 242 -14.22 -1.96 -13.75
N ILE A 243 -13.36 -1.35 -12.91
CA ILE A 243 -13.65 -0.12 -12.17
C ILE A 243 -13.57 1.12 -13.08
N GLY A 244 -12.82 1.05 -14.18
CA GLY A 244 -12.66 2.16 -15.12
C GLY A 244 -11.24 2.67 -15.30
N PHE A 245 -10.24 2.05 -14.67
CA PHE A 245 -8.84 2.39 -14.96
C PHE A 245 -8.46 1.98 -16.38
N THR A 246 -7.80 2.88 -17.10
CA THR A 246 -7.23 2.64 -18.43
C THR A 246 -5.71 2.41 -18.32
N ASP A 247 -5.11 1.89 -19.39
CA ASP A 247 -3.66 1.72 -19.51
C ASP A 247 -3.00 0.98 -18.32
N VAL A 248 -3.73 0.02 -17.74
CA VAL A 248 -3.24 -0.75 -16.60
C VAL A 248 -2.14 -1.73 -17.01
N SER A 249 -1.03 -1.69 -16.31
CA SER A 249 0.12 -2.56 -16.53
C SER A 249 0.80 -2.91 -15.21
N TRP A 250 1.60 -3.96 -15.18
CA TRP A 250 2.45 -4.29 -14.04
C TRP A 250 3.88 -4.56 -14.48
N THR A 251 4.82 -4.39 -13.56
CA THR A 251 6.24 -4.64 -13.81
C THR A 251 6.82 -5.33 -12.59
N PRO A 252 7.43 -6.52 -12.74
CA PRO A 252 8.10 -7.17 -11.63
C PRO A 252 9.37 -6.39 -11.26
N TYR A 253 9.59 -6.21 -9.95
CA TYR A 253 10.85 -5.80 -9.38
C TYR A 253 11.50 -7.02 -8.73
N SER A 254 12.82 -7.19 -8.94
CA SER A 254 13.54 -8.36 -8.47
C SER A 254 12.96 -9.67 -9.06
N PHE A 255 12.28 -10.48 -8.28
CA PHE A 255 11.74 -11.77 -8.72
C PHE A 255 10.21 -11.86 -8.60
N GLY A 256 9.52 -10.78 -8.26
CA GLY A 256 8.06 -10.73 -8.13
C GLY A 256 7.59 -9.62 -7.21
#